data_62f1166b1bba0986533a5c9e9575fc05
#
_entry.id   62f1166b1bba0986533a5c9e9575fc05
#
_cell.length_a   1.000
_cell.length_b   1.000
_cell.length_c   1.000
_cell.angle_alpha   90.00
_cell.angle_beta   90.00
_cell.angle_gamma   90.00
#
_symmetry.space_group_name_H-M   'P 1'
#
loop_
_entity.id
_entity.type
_entity.pdbx_description
1 polymer ?
#
loop_
_entity_poly.entity_id
_entity_poly.type
_entity_poly.pdbx_seq_one_letter_code
_entity_poly.pdbx_strand_id
1 'polypeptide(L)'
;ATEDGKIYNSDNEEPTVLRSTAYISAQKDPDKLVGFTRQNDVLLAFGEWTTEQFYDAAVASPASFMGRLDQGTLQVGCAAPDSIVHQEKNVFWVGSSKTGGFTVQMLDGVSNVQRVSTDSIDKVLNAEKTSITSANAYPLRVAGHFYYVLTLSASNRTFVYDIDEDRWTEWQSGSSGRFKYVSSDEHDDGAIVLHESDGTICTFDITVYQDNGSPIYCILQTAPIDRDTQHNKTCKRFELYGDEQTSSATVDIQYSDDNYKTFSTARTVDMQYRSWLTGLGKYRRRAWKCTHTANTPLRLEGFEEEFQEGAH
;
A
#
# COMPACT_ATOMS: atom_id res chain seq x y z
N ALA A 1 -17.46 1.74 -21.43
CA ALA A 1 -16.34 2.13 -22.31
C ALA A 1 -15.91 0.94 -23.16
N THR A 2 -15.23 1.22 -24.24
CA THR A 2 -14.72 0.20 -25.20
C THR A 2 -13.19 0.32 -25.31
N GLU A 3 -12.51 -0.76 -25.70
CA GLU A 3 -11.04 -0.77 -25.85
C GLU A 3 -10.53 0.27 -26.87
N ASP A 4 -11.38 0.66 -27.83
CA ASP A 4 -11.08 1.70 -28.82
C ASP A 4 -11.30 3.14 -28.26
N GLY A 5 -11.34 3.28 -26.95
CA GLY A 5 -11.37 4.57 -26.25
C GLY A 5 -12.70 5.32 -26.30
N LYS A 6 -13.80 4.69 -26.67
CA LYS A 6 -15.12 5.32 -26.63
C LYS A 6 -15.79 5.13 -25.28
N ILE A 7 -16.25 6.21 -24.70
CA ILE A 7 -17.01 6.24 -23.44
C ILE A 7 -18.44 6.62 -23.79
N TYR A 8 -19.37 5.69 -23.61
CA TYR A 8 -20.79 5.89 -23.88
C TYR A 8 -21.50 6.35 -22.63
N ASN A 9 -22.48 7.23 -22.79
CA ASN A 9 -23.40 7.64 -21.73
C ASN A 9 -24.85 7.23 -22.09
N SER A 10 -25.69 7.09 -21.09
CA SER A 10 -27.14 6.96 -21.24
C SER A 10 -27.79 8.31 -21.59
N ASP A 11 -29.05 8.28 -22.00
CA ASP A 11 -29.84 9.49 -22.12
C ASP A 11 -30.09 10.10 -20.73
N ASN A 12 -30.35 11.41 -20.71
CA ASN A 12 -30.65 12.13 -19.47
C ASN A 12 -31.93 11.58 -18.85
N GLU A 13 -31.91 11.30 -17.53
CA GLU A 13 -33.03 10.72 -16.76
C GLU A 13 -33.45 9.29 -17.19
N GLU A 14 -32.81 8.70 -18.22
CA GLU A 14 -33.10 7.35 -18.71
C GLU A 14 -31.85 6.46 -18.71
N PRO A 15 -31.40 5.95 -17.56
CA PRO A 15 -30.13 5.23 -17.45
C PRO A 15 -30.06 3.90 -18.21
N THR A 16 -31.20 3.39 -18.68
CA THR A 16 -31.30 2.15 -19.47
C THR A 16 -31.20 2.37 -20.97
N VAL A 17 -31.29 3.62 -21.44
CA VAL A 17 -31.24 3.96 -22.86
C VAL A 17 -29.83 4.39 -23.24
N LEU A 18 -29.15 3.52 -23.99
CA LEU A 18 -27.82 3.75 -24.55
C LEU A 18 -27.90 3.93 -26.06
N ARG A 19 -27.40 5.05 -26.57
CA ARG A 19 -27.38 5.34 -28.01
C ARG A 19 -25.98 5.14 -28.58
N SER A 20 -25.88 4.55 -29.76
CA SER A 20 -24.62 4.34 -30.44
C SER A 20 -23.89 5.64 -30.86
N THR A 21 -24.61 6.76 -30.85
CA THR A 21 -24.07 8.10 -31.16
C THR A 21 -23.72 8.91 -29.92
N ALA A 22 -24.14 8.50 -28.71
CA ALA A 22 -23.90 9.19 -27.46
C ALA A 22 -22.60 8.71 -26.82
N TYR A 23 -21.47 9.07 -27.42
CA TYR A 23 -20.15 8.76 -26.88
C TYR A 23 -19.17 9.92 -27.03
N ILE A 24 -18.14 9.91 -26.19
CA ILE A 24 -16.94 10.72 -26.38
C ILE A 24 -15.73 9.80 -26.55
N SER A 25 -14.74 10.25 -27.31
CA SER A 25 -13.53 9.48 -27.56
C SER A 25 -12.38 9.99 -26.68
N ALA A 26 -11.82 9.12 -25.85
CA ALA A 26 -10.59 9.34 -25.09
C ALA A 26 -9.38 8.91 -25.93
N GLN A 27 -9.08 9.69 -26.97
CA GLN A 27 -8.05 9.40 -27.99
C GLN A 27 -7.30 10.66 -28.40
N LYS A 28 -7.02 11.57 -27.47
CA LYS A 28 -6.15 12.72 -27.75
C LYS A 28 -4.74 12.22 -28.08
N ASP A 29 -4.26 11.24 -27.33
CA ASP A 29 -3.11 10.44 -27.67
C ASP A 29 -3.57 9.04 -28.15
N PRO A 30 -2.85 8.37 -29.09
CA PRO A 30 -3.18 7.03 -29.56
C PRO A 30 -2.84 5.99 -28.48
N ASP A 31 -3.75 5.83 -27.55
CA ASP A 31 -3.61 5.12 -26.31
C ASP A 31 -4.84 4.25 -26.06
N LYS A 32 -4.69 3.04 -25.54
CA LYS A 32 -5.83 2.17 -25.22
C LYS A 32 -6.42 2.57 -23.88
N LEU A 33 -7.74 2.65 -23.82
CA LEU A 33 -8.42 2.89 -22.56
C LEU A 33 -8.30 1.68 -21.64
N VAL A 34 -7.79 1.90 -20.44
CA VAL A 34 -7.59 0.88 -19.39
C VAL A 34 -8.74 0.90 -18.36
N GLY A 35 -9.14 2.08 -17.93
CA GLY A 35 -10.18 2.22 -16.93
C GLY A 35 -10.68 3.65 -16.82
N PHE A 36 -11.65 3.87 -15.97
CA PHE A 36 -12.14 5.21 -15.66
C PHE A 36 -12.65 5.29 -14.24
N THR A 37 -12.61 6.48 -13.66
CA THR A 37 -13.22 6.79 -12.36
C THR A 37 -13.70 8.24 -12.34
N ARG A 38 -14.49 8.58 -11.34
CA ARG A 38 -14.92 9.96 -11.09
C ARG A 38 -14.03 10.60 -10.04
N GLN A 39 -13.68 11.88 -10.28
CA GLN A 39 -13.03 12.75 -9.31
C GLN A 39 -13.79 14.06 -9.23
N ASN A 40 -14.49 14.33 -8.14
CA ASN A 40 -15.43 15.45 -8.03
C ASN A 40 -16.45 15.43 -9.20
N ASP A 41 -16.48 16.47 -10.01
CA ASP A 41 -17.36 16.57 -11.18
C ASP A 41 -16.66 16.25 -12.52
N VAL A 42 -15.48 15.61 -12.44
CA VAL A 42 -14.67 15.23 -13.59
C VAL A 42 -14.61 13.72 -13.71
N LEU A 43 -14.82 13.21 -14.92
CA LEU A 43 -14.53 11.82 -15.27
C LEU A 43 -13.07 11.72 -15.72
N LEU A 44 -12.30 10.85 -15.05
CA LEU A 44 -10.94 10.49 -15.42
C LEU A 44 -10.97 9.25 -16.29
N ALA A 45 -10.46 9.34 -17.50
CA ALA A 45 -10.31 8.20 -18.42
C ALA A 45 -8.82 7.86 -18.54
N PHE A 46 -8.44 6.71 -17.98
CA PHE A 46 -7.06 6.23 -17.95
C PHE A 46 -6.76 5.45 -19.23
N GLY A 47 -5.82 5.92 -20.02
CA GLY A 47 -5.17 5.15 -21.06
C GLY A 47 -3.97 4.36 -20.53
N GLU A 48 -3.25 3.65 -21.39
CA GLU A 48 -2.01 2.94 -21.01
C GLU A 48 -0.90 3.91 -20.59
N TRP A 49 -0.86 5.14 -21.17
CA TRP A 49 0.23 6.10 -20.94
C TRP A 49 -0.21 7.50 -20.59
N THR A 50 -1.49 7.83 -20.83
CA THR A 50 -2.05 9.15 -20.52
C THR A 50 -3.39 9.01 -19.81
N THR A 51 -3.80 10.07 -19.11
CA THR A 51 -5.15 10.14 -18.52
C THR A 51 -5.84 11.39 -19.03
N GLU A 52 -7.00 11.24 -19.64
CA GLU A 52 -7.84 12.33 -20.13
C GLU A 52 -8.94 12.64 -19.13
N GLN A 53 -9.35 13.92 -19.10
CA GLN A 53 -10.37 14.42 -18.19
C GLN A 53 -11.58 14.92 -18.98
N PHE A 54 -12.76 14.57 -18.49
CA PHE A 54 -14.03 14.95 -19.09
C PHE A 54 -14.96 15.57 -18.04
N TYR A 55 -15.71 16.57 -18.43
CA TYR A 55 -16.69 17.26 -17.59
C TYR A 55 -18.07 17.22 -18.24
N ASP A 56 -19.11 17.52 -17.48
CA ASP A 56 -20.45 17.69 -18.03
C ASP A 56 -20.53 19.03 -18.78
N ALA A 57 -20.62 18.95 -20.11
CA ALA A 57 -20.74 20.11 -20.99
C ALA A 57 -22.21 20.53 -21.25
N ALA A 58 -23.17 19.88 -20.58
CA ALA A 58 -24.60 20.11 -20.67
C ALA A 58 -25.14 20.06 -22.14
N VAL A 59 -24.56 19.16 -22.94
CA VAL A 59 -25.00 18.97 -24.34
C VAL A 59 -26.24 18.07 -24.33
N ALA A 60 -27.28 18.50 -25.08
CA ALA A 60 -28.52 17.74 -25.14
C ALA A 60 -28.41 16.45 -25.95
N SER A 61 -29.16 15.42 -25.53
CA SER A 61 -29.37 14.19 -26.31
C SER A 61 -29.79 14.53 -27.78
N PRO A 62 -29.33 13.76 -28.79
CA PRO A 62 -28.70 12.43 -28.73
C PRO A 62 -27.17 12.43 -28.67
N ALA A 63 -26.53 13.56 -28.57
CA ALA A 63 -25.06 13.66 -28.44
C ALA A 63 -24.62 13.31 -27.00
N SER A 64 -23.33 13.05 -26.84
CA SER A 64 -22.76 12.90 -25.49
C SER A 64 -22.79 14.25 -24.77
N PHE A 65 -23.21 14.25 -23.51
CA PHE A 65 -23.16 15.45 -22.66
C PHE A 65 -21.75 15.76 -22.15
N MET A 66 -20.81 14.83 -22.29
CA MET A 66 -19.44 14.98 -21.82
C MET A 66 -18.62 15.84 -22.77
N GLY A 67 -17.86 16.77 -22.21
CA GLY A 67 -16.85 17.58 -22.91
C GLY A 67 -15.45 17.26 -22.40
N ARG A 68 -14.45 17.28 -23.30
CA ARG A 68 -13.04 17.09 -22.91
C ARG A 68 -12.49 18.36 -22.27
N LEU A 69 -11.72 18.18 -21.20
CA LEU A 69 -10.93 19.26 -20.61
C LEU A 69 -9.57 19.32 -21.35
N ASP A 70 -9.42 20.21 -22.31
CA ASP A 70 -8.27 20.22 -23.24
C ASP A 70 -6.91 20.35 -22.57
N GLN A 71 -6.82 21.04 -21.44
CA GLN A 71 -5.60 21.20 -20.65
C GLN A 71 -5.49 20.20 -19.50
N GLY A 72 -6.46 19.31 -19.35
CA GLY A 72 -6.54 18.32 -18.25
C GLY A 72 -5.88 16.98 -18.57
N THR A 73 -5.13 16.85 -19.68
CA THR A 73 -4.44 15.58 -19.99
C THR A 73 -3.21 15.41 -19.12
N LEU A 74 -3.22 14.35 -18.33
CA LEU A 74 -2.09 13.95 -17.48
C LEU A 74 -1.17 13.01 -18.26
N GLN A 75 0.15 13.22 -18.17
CA GLN A 75 1.16 12.43 -18.90
C GLN A 75 1.54 11.15 -18.15
N VAL A 76 0.57 10.55 -17.52
CA VAL A 76 0.66 9.25 -16.84
C VAL A 76 -0.64 8.50 -17.05
N GLY A 77 -0.54 7.26 -17.50
CA GLY A 77 -1.67 6.34 -17.67
C GLY A 77 -1.79 5.36 -16.53
N CYS A 78 -2.53 4.29 -16.75
CA CYS A 78 -2.76 3.24 -15.77
C CYS A 78 -2.27 1.89 -16.31
N ALA A 79 -1.54 1.13 -15.47
CA ALA A 79 -1.06 -0.21 -15.82
C ALA A 79 -2.05 -1.31 -15.44
N ALA A 80 -2.90 -1.08 -14.44
CA ALA A 80 -3.80 -2.07 -13.87
C ALA A 80 -5.17 -1.45 -13.58
N PRO A 81 -6.24 -1.84 -14.27
CA PRO A 81 -7.57 -1.24 -14.08
C PRO A 81 -8.08 -1.40 -12.65
N ASP A 82 -7.84 -2.57 -12.03
CA ASP A 82 -8.30 -2.87 -10.68
C ASP A 82 -7.44 -2.21 -9.58
N SER A 83 -6.42 -1.44 -9.97
CA SER A 83 -5.65 -0.62 -9.04
C SER A 83 -6.20 0.80 -8.86
N ILE A 84 -7.21 1.19 -9.64
CA ILE A 84 -7.81 2.52 -9.57
C ILE A 84 -8.73 2.60 -8.37
N VAL A 85 -8.37 3.43 -7.40
CA VAL A 85 -9.13 3.63 -6.16
C VAL A 85 -9.44 5.12 -5.99
N HIS A 86 -10.72 5.43 -5.83
CA HIS A 86 -11.17 6.76 -5.43
C HIS A 86 -11.44 6.77 -3.93
N GLN A 87 -10.78 7.68 -3.23
CA GLN A 87 -10.99 7.85 -1.79
C GLN A 87 -11.04 9.34 -1.43
N GLU A 88 -12.23 9.78 -1.03
CA GLU A 88 -12.54 11.19 -0.75
C GLU A 88 -12.17 12.11 -1.93
N LYS A 89 -11.14 12.94 -1.77
CA LYS A 89 -10.66 13.89 -2.79
C LYS A 89 -9.49 13.35 -3.62
N ASN A 90 -9.02 12.17 -3.33
CA ASN A 90 -7.83 11.58 -3.96
C ASN A 90 -8.20 10.39 -4.83
N VAL A 91 -7.46 10.22 -5.93
CA VAL A 91 -7.51 9.00 -6.75
C VAL A 91 -6.12 8.39 -6.78
N PHE A 92 -6.03 7.11 -6.48
CA PHE A 92 -4.80 6.33 -6.49
C PHE A 92 -4.85 5.30 -7.61
N TRP A 93 -3.70 5.01 -8.24
CA TRP A 93 -3.58 3.93 -9.22
C TRP A 93 -2.12 3.53 -9.45
N VAL A 94 -1.91 2.36 -10.03
CA VAL A 94 -0.60 1.96 -10.55
C VAL A 94 -0.40 2.64 -11.90
N GLY A 95 0.40 3.68 -11.89
CA GLY A 95 0.69 4.51 -13.06
C GLY A 95 1.71 3.85 -14.00
N SER A 96 1.58 4.16 -15.29
CA SER A 96 2.53 3.79 -16.33
C SER A 96 2.81 4.98 -17.25
N SER A 97 3.98 4.98 -17.87
CA SER A 97 4.35 5.97 -18.89
C SER A 97 5.17 5.32 -20.00
N LYS A 98 5.21 5.97 -21.18
CA LYS A 98 5.95 5.44 -22.35
C LYS A 98 7.43 5.19 -22.09
N THR A 99 8.06 6.00 -21.26
CA THR A 99 9.51 6.01 -21.02
C THR A 99 9.89 5.63 -19.60
N GLY A 100 8.94 5.62 -18.69
CA GLY A 100 9.13 5.27 -17.29
C GLY A 100 8.69 3.84 -16.99
N GLY A 101 8.93 3.41 -15.77
CA GLY A 101 8.41 2.17 -15.24
C GLY A 101 7.02 2.36 -14.61
N PHE A 102 6.67 1.41 -13.78
CA PHE A 102 5.45 1.44 -12.99
C PHE A 102 5.72 2.08 -11.63
N THR A 103 4.81 2.95 -11.22
CA THR A 103 4.87 3.69 -9.95
C THR A 103 3.46 3.81 -9.41
N VAL A 104 3.28 3.99 -8.10
CA VAL A 104 1.95 4.35 -7.57
C VAL A 104 1.80 5.86 -7.62
N GLN A 105 0.72 6.30 -8.24
CA GLN A 105 0.36 7.71 -8.40
C GLN A 105 -0.84 8.06 -7.53
N MET A 106 -0.87 9.31 -7.12
CA MET A 106 -2.02 9.94 -6.46
C MET A 106 -2.37 11.22 -7.20
N LEU A 107 -3.63 11.40 -7.51
CA LEU A 107 -4.18 12.67 -8.00
C LEU A 107 -4.90 13.35 -6.82
N ASP A 108 -4.41 14.52 -6.42
CA ASP A 108 -5.07 15.42 -5.49
C ASP A 108 -5.75 16.55 -6.25
N GLY A 109 -7.07 16.61 -6.17
CA GLY A 109 -7.87 17.56 -6.94
C GLY A 109 -7.92 17.24 -8.43
N VAL A 110 -7.73 18.22 -9.30
CA VAL A 110 -7.95 18.08 -10.77
C VAL A 110 -6.67 17.80 -11.55
N SER A 111 -5.52 18.29 -11.10
CA SER A 111 -4.29 18.25 -11.91
C SER A 111 -3.02 17.94 -11.14
N ASN A 112 -3.07 17.85 -9.82
CA ASN A 112 -1.88 17.63 -9.01
C ASN A 112 -1.60 16.13 -8.89
N VAL A 113 -0.87 15.58 -9.86
CA VAL A 113 -0.43 14.18 -9.86
C VAL A 113 0.91 14.07 -9.14
N GLN A 114 0.97 13.18 -8.16
CA GLN A 114 2.17 12.94 -7.36
C GLN A 114 2.49 11.44 -7.35
N ARG A 115 3.77 11.11 -7.46
CA ARG A 115 4.27 9.77 -7.17
C ARG A 115 4.32 9.60 -5.66
N VAL A 116 3.61 8.59 -5.13
CA VAL A 116 3.60 8.26 -3.70
C VAL A 116 4.40 6.99 -3.38
N SER A 117 4.72 6.17 -4.39
CA SER A 117 5.54 4.97 -4.20
C SER A 117 7.00 5.30 -3.93
N THR A 118 7.64 4.46 -3.11
CA THR A 118 9.08 4.50 -2.87
C THR A 118 9.84 3.74 -3.96
N ASP A 119 11.14 3.99 -4.09
CA ASP A 119 12.00 3.27 -5.07
C ASP A 119 12.01 1.75 -4.83
N SER A 120 11.82 1.31 -3.59
CA SER A 120 11.72 -0.11 -3.25
C SER A 120 10.44 -0.74 -3.79
N ILE A 121 9.30 -0.04 -3.70
CA ILE A 121 8.02 -0.49 -4.24
C ILE A 121 8.07 -0.48 -5.77
N ASP A 122 8.59 0.59 -6.37
CA ASP A 122 8.72 0.67 -7.84
C ASP A 122 9.58 -0.46 -8.41
N LYS A 123 10.63 -0.86 -7.70
CA LYS A 123 11.44 -2.02 -8.09
C LYS A 123 10.62 -3.31 -8.13
N VAL A 124 9.70 -3.51 -7.19
CA VAL A 124 8.80 -4.67 -7.18
C VAL A 124 7.78 -4.57 -8.30
N LEU A 125 7.13 -3.41 -8.49
CA LEU A 125 6.18 -3.17 -9.59
C LEU A 125 6.82 -3.44 -10.96
N ASN A 126 8.04 -2.95 -11.17
CA ASN A 126 8.76 -3.14 -12.42
C ASN A 126 9.27 -4.58 -12.63
N ALA A 127 9.50 -5.34 -11.57
CA ALA A 127 9.80 -6.76 -11.66
C ALA A 127 8.58 -7.58 -12.11
N GLU A 128 7.37 -7.11 -11.84
CA GLU A 128 6.09 -7.73 -12.24
C GLU A 128 5.54 -7.24 -13.58
N LYS A 129 6.35 -6.65 -14.43
CA LYS A 129 5.93 -6.04 -15.71
C LYS A 129 4.93 -6.87 -16.51
N THR A 130 5.07 -8.19 -16.55
CA THR A 130 4.22 -9.09 -17.34
C THR A 130 2.89 -9.43 -16.67
N SER A 131 2.77 -9.23 -15.38
CA SER A 131 1.60 -9.56 -14.55
C SER A 131 0.98 -8.33 -13.87
N ILE A 132 1.53 -7.14 -14.12
CA ILE A 132 1.10 -5.91 -13.46
C ILE A 132 -0.39 -5.60 -13.62
N THR A 133 -0.98 -6.02 -14.74
CA THR A 133 -2.42 -5.86 -15.02
C THR A 133 -3.32 -6.61 -14.04
N SER A 134 -2.78 -7.57 -13.28
CA SER A 134 -3.48 -8.30 -12.22
C SER A 134 -3.34 -7.67 -10.83
N ALA A 135 -2.69 -6.52 -10.72
CA ALA A 135 -2.63 -5.77 -9.48
C ALA A 135 -4.04 -5.30 -9.09
N ASN A 136 -4.42 -5.58 -7.86
CA ASN A 136 -5.72 -5.19 -7.31
C ASN A 136 -5.51 -4.24 -6.13
N ALA A 137 -6.37 -3.23 -6.02
CA ALA A 137 -6.36 -2.34 -4.89
C ALA A 137 -7.77 -1.98 -4.43
N TYR A 138 -7.87 -1.61 -3.16
CA TYR A 138 -9.11 -1.13 -2.57
C TYR A 138 -8.84 -0.09 -1.48
N PRO A 139 -9.80 0.82 -1.23
CA PRO A 139 -9.71 1.76 -0.12
C PRO A 139 -10.03 1.02 1.19
N LEU A 140 -9.42 1.44 2.29
CA LEU A 140 -9.74 0.92 3.62
C LEU A 140 -9.70 2.08 4.62
N ARG A 141 -10.71 2.15 5.50
CA ARG A 141 -10.74 3.13 6.58
C ARG A 141 -10.80 2.42 7.93
N VAL A 142 -9.78 2.62 8.75
CA VAL A 142 -9.71 2.02 10.09
C VAL A 142 -9.20 3.05 11.09
N ALA A 143 -9.87 3.17 12.23
CA ALA A 143 -9.47 4.04 13.34
C ALA A 143 -9.23 5.52 12.94
N GLY A 144 -9.93 6.00 11.92
CA GLY A 144 -9.80 7.36 11.41
C GLY A 144 -8.73 7.55 10.35
N HIS A 145 -7.90 6.56 10.07
CA HIS A 145 -6.91 6.56 9.00
C HIS A 145 -7.48 6.01 7.69
N PHE A 146 -7.04 6.60 6.59
CA PHE A 146 -7.35 6.16 5.24
C PHE A 146 -6.17 5.43 4.62
N TYR A 147 -6.44 4.23 4.10
CA TYR A 147 -5.44 3.38 3.49
C TYR A 147 -5.76 3.07 2.02
N TYR A 148 -4.73 3.12 1.19
CA TYR A 148 -4.73 2.51 -0.13
C TYR A 148 -4.04 1.15 -0.03
N VAL A 149 -4.80 0.07 -0.19
CA VAL A 149 -4.30 -1.31 -0.08
C VAL A 149 -4.05 -1.86 -1.47
N LEU A 150 -2.80 -2.12 -1.82
CA LEU A 150 -2.37 -2.61 -3.14
C LEU A 150 -1.79 -4.02 -3.03
N THR A 151 -2.45 -4.98 -3.66
CA THR A 151 -2.03 -6.38 -3.71
C THR A 151 -1.44 -6.73 -5.06
N LEU A 152 -0.23 -7.27 -5.04
CA LEU A 152 0.52 -7.78 -6.18
C LEU A 152 0.54 -9.31 -6.12
N SER A 153 -0.24 -9.94 -7.02
CA SER A 153 -0.46 -11.39 -6.96
C SER A 153 0.78 -12.19 -7.35
N ALA A 154 1.62 -11.72 -8.27
CA ALA A 154 2.79 -12.46 -8.74
C ALA A 154 3.92 -12.49 -7.70
N SER A 155 4.20 -11.39 -7.01
CA SER A 155 5.15 -11.36 -5.89
C SER A 155 4.56 -11.85 -4.58
N ASN A 156 3.23 -12.09 -4.54
CA ASN A 156 2.50 -12.50 -3.34
C ASN A 156 2.70 -11.52 -2.18
N ARG A 157 2.59 -10.21 -2.48
CA ARG A 157 2.79 -9.11 -1.53
C ARG A 157 1.63 -8.14 -1.52
N THR A 158 1.36 -7.53 -0.38
CA THR A 158 0.40 -6.44 -0.24
C THR A 158 1.08 -5.23 0.39
N PHE A 159 1.08 -4.12 -0.34
CA PHE A 159 1.57 -2.84 0.14
C PHE A 159 0.40 -1.97 0.57
N VAL A 160 0.55 -1.31 1.69
CA VAL A 160 -0.49 -0.46 2.26
C VAL A 160 0.08 0.93 2.49
N TYR A 161 -0.53 1.91 1.86
CA TYR A 161 -0.20 3.32 2.03
C TYR A 161 -1.17 3.97 3.00
N ASP A 162 -0.66 4.46 4.10
CA ASP A 162 -1.39 5.32 5.02
C ASP A 162 -1.35 6.76 4.48
N ILE A 163 -2.51 7.27 4.10
CA ILE A 163 -2.64 8.58 3.45
C ILE A 163 -2.39 9.70 4.45
N ASP A 164 -2.78 9.50 5.70
CA ASP A 164 -2.67 10.51 6.76
C ASP A 164 -1.23 10.65 7.27
N GLU A 165 -0.49 9.54 7.31
CA GLU A 165 0.89 9.48 7.81
C GLU A 165 1.94 9.56 6.68
N ASP A 166 1.52 9.57 5.40
CA ASP A 166 2.41 9.49 4.22
C ASP A 166 3.44 8.35 4.34
N ARG A 167 2.95 7.16 4.70
CA ARG A 167 3.82 6.02 5.00
C ARG A 167 3.35 4.73 4.34
N TRP A 168 4.31 3.98 3.81
CA TRP A 168 4.10 2.63 3.30
C TRP A 168 4.42 1.58 4.36
N THR A 169 3.55 0.58 4.44
CA THR A 169 3.74 -0.66 5.20
C THR A 169 3.46 -1.85 4.29
N GLU A 170 3.90 -3.02 4.68
CA GLU A 170 3.57 -4.27 4.00
C GLU A 170 2.72 -5.13 4.93
N TRP A 171 1.55 -5.56 4.45
CA TRP A 171 0.64 -6.40 5.21
C TRP A 171 0.67 -7.83 4.68
N GLN A 172 0.53 -8.77 5.62
CA GLN A 172 0.54 -10.20 5.32
C GLN A 172 -0.47 -10.95 6.19
N SER A 173 -1.03 -12.03 5.68
CA SER A 173 -1.80 -13.00 6.45
C SER A 173 -0.91 -14.19 6.82
N GLY A 174 -0.79 -14.48 8.12
CA GLY A 174 0.12 -15.49 8.63
C GLY A 174 1.61 -15.07 8.60
N SER A 175 2.54 -16.03 8.53
CA SER A 175 3.98 -15.78 8.64
C SER A 175 4.65 -15.28 7.36
N SER A 176 3.98 -15.34 6.22
CA SER A 176 4.51 -14.91 4.93
C SER A 176 3.40 -14.82 3.89
N GLY A 177 3.66 -14.07 2.83
CA GLY A 177 2.75 -13.91 1.71
C GLY A 177 1.94 -12.62 1.79
N ARG A 178 0.99 -12.47 0.88
CA ARG A 178 0.14 -11.28 0.81
C ARG A 178 -0.94 -11.28 1.90
N PHE A 179 -1.49 -10.12 2.16
CA PHE A 179 -2.73 -9.96 2.91
C PHE A 179 -3.89 -10.51 2.08
N LYS A 180 -4.69 -11.41 2.66
CA LYS A 180 -5.65 -12.25 1.92
C LYS A 180 -7.04 -11.64 1.77
N TYR A 181 -7.17 -10.34 1.85
CA TYR A 181 -8.43 -9.65 1.67
C TYR A 181 -8.37 -8.82 0.39
N VAL A 182 -9.45 -8.84 -0.39
CA VAL A 182 -9.49 -8.32 -1.77
C VAL A 182 -10.38 -7.11 -1.94
N SER A 183 -11.22 -6.81 -0.97
CA SER A 183 -12.09 -5.63 -0.98
C SER A 183 -12.46 -5.23 0.43
N SER A 184 -12.90 -4.00 0.59
CA SER A 184 -13.43 -3.47 1.84
C SER A 184 -14.69 -2.65 1.60
N ASP A 185 -15.47 -2.47 2.65
CA ASP A 185 -16.57 -1.53 2.70
C ASP A 185 -16.69 -0.99 4.13
N GLU A 186 -17.46 0.07 4.33
CA GLU A 186 -17.76 0.63 5.64
C GLU A 186 -19.13 0.14 6.12
N HIS A 187 -19.21 -0.30 7.37
CA HIS A 187 -20.41 -0.69 8.04
C HIS A 187 -20.53 0.02 9.39
N ASP A 188 -21.70 0.04 9.98
CA ASP A 188 -21.96 0.72 11.28
C ASP A 188 -21.00 0.29 12.39
N ASP A 189 -20.54 -0.96 12.36
CA ASP A 189 -19.60 -1.54 13.33
C ASP A 189 -18.12 -1.36 12.96
N GLY A 190 -17.79 -0.64 11.89
CA GLY A 190 -16.44 -0.39 11.40
C GLY A 190 -16.16 -0.91 9.99
N ALA A 191 -14.89 -0.95 9.63
CA ALA A 191 -14.49 -1.44 8.31
C ALA A 191 -14.65 -2.95 8.21
N ILE A 192 -15.25 -3.41 7.12
CA ILE A 192 -15.38 -4.83 6.76
C ILE A 192 -14.49 -5.15 5.58
N VAL A 193 -13.95 -6.37 5.54
CA VAL A 193 -13.10 -6.87 4.47
C VAL A 193 -13.53 -8.25 4.03
N LEU A 194 -13.38 -8.53 2.74
CA LEU A 194 -13.76 -9.81 2.12
C LEU A 194 -12.51 -10.67 1.90
N HIS A 195 -12.51 -11.87 2.47
CA HIS A 195 -11.43 -12.84 2.29
C HIS A 195 -11.47 -13.47 0.87
N GLU A 196 -10.29 -13.63 0.25
CA GLU A 196 -10.14 -13.98 -1.17
C GLU A 196 -10.60 -15.39 -1.55
N SER A 197 -10.53 -16.36 -0.64
CA SER A 197 -10.69 -17.78 -0.99
C SER A 197 -12.02 -18.40 -0.55
N ASP A 198 -12.61 -17.94 0.54
CA ASP A 198 -13.81 -18.56 1.12
C ASP A 198 -15.02 -17.63 1.23
N GLY A 199 -14.84 -16.36 0.82
CA GLY A 199 -15.89 -15.34 0.89
C GLY A 199 -16.25 -14.94 2.32
N THR A 200 -15.42 -15.26 3.30
CA THR A 200 -15.65 -14.82 4.69
C THR A 200 -15.52 -13.29 4.77
N ILE A 201 -16.50 -12.68 5.41
CA ILE A 201 -16.50 -11.25 5.71
C ILE A 201 -15.98 -11.09 7.15
N CYS A 202 -14.91 -10.33 7.30
CA CYS A 202 -14.31 -10.00 8.60
C CYS A 202 -14.48 -8.50 8.89
N THR A 203 -14.67 -8.17 10.16
CA THR A 203 -14.66 -6.78 10.64
C THR A 203 -13.31 -6.45 11.24
N PHE A 204 -12.78 -5.28 10.92
CA PHE A 204 -11.60 -4.75 11.61
C PHE A 204 -11.99 -4.29 13.01
N ASP A 205 -11.45 -4.95 14.01
CA ASP A 205 -11.62 -4.59 15.43
C ASP A 205 -10.25 -4.24 16.02
N ILE A 206 -10.06 -2.99 16.40
CA ILE A 206 -8.79 -2.48 16.95
C ILE A 206 -8.44 -3.08 18.33
N THR A 207 -9.34 -3.82 18.93
CA THR A 207 -9.10 -4.54 20.20
C THR A 207 -8.67 -5.99 19.99
N VAL A 208 -8.71 -6.49 18.75
CA VAL A 208 -8.32 -7.85 18.37
C VAL A 208 -6.98 -7.83 17.63
N TYR A 209 -6.02 -8.55 18.15
CA TYR A 209 -4.65 -8.62 17.61
C TYR A 209 -4.39 -9.94 16.88
N GLN A 210 -5.42 -10.46 16.22
CA GLN A 210 -5.38 -11.70 15.43
C GLN A 210 -6.11 -11.53 14.11
N ASP A 211 -5.62 -12.19 13.06
CA ASP A 211 -6.21 -12.29 11.74
C ASP A 211 -7.07 -13.56 11.69
N ASN A 212 -8.39 -13.42 11.88
CA ASN A 212 -9.36 -14.52 11.90
C ASN A 212 -8.88 -15.72 12.78
N GLY A 213 -8.43 -15.42 14.01
CA GLY A 213 -7.93 -16.41 14.96
C GLY A 213 -6.48 -16.86 14.74
N SER A 214 -5.81 -16.37 13.70
CA SER A 214 -4.39 -16.61 13.44
C SER A 214 -3.51 -15.46 13.94
N PRO A 215 -2.25 -15.70 14.34
CA PRO A 215 -1.36 -14.63 14.76
C PRO A 215 -1.12 -13.59 13.66
N ILE A 216 -1.18 -12.32 14.01
CA ILE A 216 -0.68 -11.23 13.16
C ILE A 216 0.83 -11.09 13.41
N TYR A 217 1.62 -11.14 12.35
CA TYR A 217 3.06 -10.96 12.42
C TYR A 217 3.42 -9.49 12.27
N CYS A 218 3.64 -8.80 13.40
CA CYS A 218 4.19 -7.46 13.41
C CYS A 218 5.71 -7.55 13.35
N ILE A 219 6.31 -7.17 12.22
CA ILE A 219 7.74 -7.26 11.99
C ILE A 219 8.32 -5.87 11.76
N LEU A 220 9.26 -5.48 12.61
CA LEU A 220 10.06 -4.28 12.46
C LEU A 220 11.51 -4.68 12.20
N GLN A 221 12.07 -4.17 11.10
CA GLN A 221 13.45 -4.44 10.72
C GLN A 221 14.18 -3.14 10.45
N THR A 222 15.32 -2.93 11.12
CA THR A 222 16.13 -1.73 10.94
C THR A 222 17.04 -1.84 9.71
N ALA A 223 17.49 -0.72 9.19
CA ALA A 223 18.67 -0.70 8.33
C ALA A 223 19.91 -1.20 9.10
N PRO A 224 20.94 -1.70 8.41
CA PRO A 224 22.20 -2.03 9.07
C PRO A 224 22.87 -0.77 9.63
N ILE A 225 23.09 -0.74 10.94
CA ILE A 225 23.62 0.39 11.70
C ILE A 225 25.09 0.13 12.00
N ASP A 226 25.98 1.05 11.64
CA ASP A 226 27.42 0.96 11.89
C ASP A 226 27.94 1.91 12.98
N ARG A 227 27.06 2.76 13.52
CA ARG A 227 27.39 3.73 14.55
C ARG A 227 28.56 4.65 14.16
N ASP A 228 28.56 5.06 12.90
CA ASP A 228 29.57 5.95 12.28
C ASP A 228 31.02 5.42 12.31
N THR A 229 31.19 4.10 12.53
CA THR A 229 32.51 3.46 12.57
C THR A 229 32.46 2.03 12.03
N GLN A 230 33.50 1.66 11.26
CA GLN A 230 33.68 0.29 10.75
C GLN A 230 34.50 -0.60 11.70
N HIS A 231 34.86 -0.11 12.88
CA HIS A 231 35.55 -0.92 13.90
C HIS A 231 34.66 -2.01 14.45
N ASN A 232 35.28 -3.06 14.99
CA ASN A 232 34.53 -4.08 15.71
C ASN A 232 33.91 -3.48 16.98
N LYS A 233 32.64 -3.77 17.19
CA LYS A 233 31.88 -3.37 18.36
C LYS A 233 31.41 -4.61 19.10
N THR A 234 31.45 -4.60 20.41
CA THR A 234 30.86 -5.62 21.25
C THR A 234 29.55 -5.09 21.82
N CYS A 235 28.43 -5.70 21.47
CA CYS A 235 27.13 -5.33 22.04
C CYS A 235 27.06 -5.83 23.47
N LYS A 236 26.96 -4.90 24.41
CA LYS A 236 26.88 -5.18 25.84
C LYS A 236 25.46 -5.43 26.27
N ARG A 237 24.53 -4.60 25.77
CA ARG A 237 23.13 -4.60 26.14
C ARG A 237 22.30 -4.10 24.96
N PHE A 238 21.16 -4.71 24.78
CA PHE A 238 20.10 -4.24 23.90
C PHE A 238 18.81 -4.18 24.71
N GLU A 239 18.13 -3.07 24.69
CA GLU A 239 16.86 -2.83 25.35
C GLU A 239 15.85 -2.29 24.35
N LEU A 240 14.67 -2.90 24.32
CA LEU A 240 13.53 -2.42 23.56
C LEU A 240 12.63 -1.62 24.49
N TYR A 241 12.16 -0.46 24.08
CA TYR A 241 11.28 0.36 24.91
C TYR A 241 10.05 0.82 24.13
N GLY A 242 8.97 0.99 24.86
CA GLY A 242 7.64 1.34 24.41
C GLY A 242 6.68 1.32 25.57
N ASP A 243 5.39 1.24 25.31
CA ASP A 243 4.40 1.18 26.37
C ASP A 243 4.52 -0.13 27.16
N GLU A 244 4.62 -0.03 28.49
CA GLU A 244 4.55 -1.19 29.37
C GLU A 244 3.16 -1.82 29.30
N GLN A 245 3.12 -3.10 29.03
CA GLN A 245 1.86 -3.83 28.85
C GLN A 245 1.34 -4.35 30.19
N THR A 246 0.02 -4.41 30.34
CA THR A 246 -0.61 -4.95 31.57
C THR A 246 -0.55 -6.48 31.66
N SER A 247 -0.26 -7.15 30.55
CA SER A 247 -0.10 -8.59 30.45
C SER A 247 1.15 -8.92 29.63
N SER A 248 1.59 -10.18 29.64
CA SER A 248 2.76 -10.62 28.87
C SER A 248 2.58 -10.33 27.38
N ALA A 249 3.46 -9.52 26.82
CA ALA A 249 3.53 -9.15 25.40
C ALA A 249 4.95 -9.40 24.90
N THR A 250 5.17 -10.59 24.38
CA THR A 250 6.51 -11.03 23.99
C THR A 250 6.90 -10.53 22.61
N VAL A 251 8.16 -10.11 22.49
CA VAL A 251 8.80 -9.71 21.23
C VAL A 251 10.07 -10.52 21.04
N ASP A 252 10.16 -11.19 19.90
CA ASP A 252 11.34 -11.94 19.51
C ASP A 252 12.35 -11.01 18.81
N ILE A 253 13.56 -10.96 19.34
CA ILE A 253 14.65 -10.15 18.85
C ILE A 253 15.67 -11.01 18.15
N GLN A 254 15.97 -10.67 16.91
CA GLN A 254 17.01 -11.25 16.08
C GLN A 254 17.92 -10.15 15.54
N TYR A 255 19.14 -10.48 15.18
CA TYR A 255 20.04 -9.57 14.47
C TYR A 255 20.70 -10.22 13.27
N SER A 256 21.10 -9.39 12.31
CA SER A 256 21.89 -9.78 11.14
C SER A 256 23.13 -8.88 11.04
N ASP A 257 24.30 -9.51 10.90
CA ASP A 257 25.59 -8.84 10.74
C ASP A 257 26.11 -8.94 9.29
N ASP A 258 25.33 -9.53 8.38
CA ASP A 258 25.71 -9.87 6.99
C ASP A 258 24.74 -9.31 5.93
N ASN A 259 24.11 -8.18 6.21
CA ASN A 259 23.11 -7.53 5.34
C ASN A 259 21.92 -8.44 5.02
N TYR A 260 21.29 -8.98 6.05
CA TYR A 260 20.07 -9.80 6.03
C TYR A 260 20.19 -11.18 5.38
N LYS A 261 21.41 -11.68 5.11
CA LYS A 261 21.60 -13.03 4.57
C LYS A 261 21.28 -14.09 5.59
N THR A 262 21.67 -13.87 6.83
CA THR A 262 21.36 -14.74 7.97
C THR A 262 20.90 -13.92 9.18
N PHE A 263 20.08 -14.55 10.01
CA PHE A 263 19.64 -13.97 11.28
C PHE A 263 20.07 -14.86 12.43
N SER A 264 20.39 -14.24 13.57
CA SER A 264 20.66 -14.97 14.82
C SER A 264 19.46 -15.78 15.28
N THR A 265 19.69 -16.71 16.20
CA THR A 265 18.59 -17.32 16.95
C THR A 265 17.76 -16.24 17.66
N ALA A 266 16.44 -16.36 17.60
CA ALA A 266 15.53 -15.43 18.26
C ALA A 266 15.72 -15.49 19.79
N ARG A 267 15.68 -14.34 20.41
CA ARG A 267 15.68 -14.17 21.88
C ARG A 267 14.52 -13.29 22.27
N THR A 268 13.73 -13.75 23.21
CA THR A 268 12.45 -13.12 23.58
C THR A 268 12.66 -12.11 24.70
N VAL A 269 12.03 -10.96 24.59
CA VAL A 269 11.80 -9.97 25.65
C VAL A 269 10.32 -9.87 25.91
N ASP A 270 9.93 -9.56 27.14
CA ASP A 270 8.54 -9.35 27.53
C ASP A 270 8.32 -7.88 27.85
N MET A 271 7.41 -7.21 27.10
CA MET A 271 7.08 -5.80 27.27
C MET A 271 6.18 -5.52 28.48
N GLN A 272 5.78 -6.54 29.24
CA GLN A 272 5.16 -6.36 30.55
C GLN A 272 6.15 -5.80 31.57
N TYR A 273 7.44 -6.02 31.33
CA TYR A 273 8.52 -5.61 32.22
C TYR A 273 9.63 -4.95 31.42
N ARG A 274 10.37 -4.05 32.03
CA ARG A 274 11.60 -3.54 31.45
C ARG A 274 12.63 -4.65 31.32
N SER A 275 12.79 -5.19 30.11
CA SER A 275 13.65 -6.30 29.80
C SER A 275 14.78 -5.91 28.85
N TRP A 276 15.96 -6.50 29.03
CA TRP A 276 17.11 -6.30 28.15
C TRP A 276 17.83 -7.61 27.83
N LEU A 277 18.52 -7.61 26.70
CA LEU A 277 19.36 -8.74 26.26
C LEU A 277 20.84 -8.38 26.40
N THR A 278 21.63 -9.38 26.82
CA THR A 278 23.10 -9.30 26.91
C THR A 278 23.74 -10.45 26.15
N GLY A 279 25.07 -10.41 25.95
CA GLY A 279 25.78 -11.50 25.28
C GLY A 279 25.44 -11.61 23.78
N LEU A 280 25.30 -10.47 23.10
CA LEU A 280 24.88 -10.35 21.69
C LEU A 280 26.06 -10.34 20.70
N GLY A 281 27.25 -10.71 21.16
CA GLY A 281 28.42 -10.90 20.30
C GLY A 281 29.07 -9.63 19.80
N LYS A 282 29.91 -9.80 18.77
CA LYS A 282 30.67 -8.72 18.13
C LYS A 282 30.20 -8.51 16.71
N TYR A 283 30.21 -7.27 16.24
CA TYR A 283 29.78 -6.89 14.89
C TYR A 283 30.53 -5.65 14.41
N ARG A 284 30.43 -5.37 13.11
CA ARG A 284 30.82 -4.08 12.49
C ARG A 284 29.61 -3.26 12.11
N ARG A 285 28.65 -3.90 11.43
CA ARG A 285 27.33 -3.37 11.11
C ARG A 285 26.29 -4.40 11.54
N ARG A 286 25.21 -3.95 12.11
CA ARG A 286 24.14 -4.82 12.60
C ARG A 286 22.77 -4.29 12.27
N ALA A 287 21.92 -5.12 11.71
CA ALA A 287 20.49 -4.87 11.61
C ALA A 287 19.74 -5.65 12.69
N TRP A 288 18.74 -5.03 13.24
CA TRP A 288 17.86 -5.63 14.23
C TRP A 288 16.52 -6.01 13.58
N LYS A 289 15.95 -7.12 14.00
CA LYS A 289 14.61 -7.57 13.62
C LYS A 289 13.84 -7.89 14.89
N CYS A 290 12.71 -7.20 15.07
CA CYS A 290 11.75 -7.42 16.15
C CYS A 290 10.51 -8.09 15.56
N THR A 291 10.03 -9.17 16.15
CA THR A 291 8.80 -9.85 15.69
C THR A 291 7.87 -10.05 16.89
N HIS A 292 6.64 -9.55 16.76
CA HIS A 292 5.57 -9.75 17.73
C HIS A 292 4.43 -10.53 17.08
N THR A 293 3.92 -11.55 17.77
CA THR A 293 2.85 -12.44 17.30
C THR A 293 1.82 -12.76 18.37
N ALA A 294 1.99 -12.22 19.58
CA ALA A 294 1.05 -12.45 20.66
C ALA A 294 -0.28 -11.71 20.42
N ASN A 295 -1.37 -12.25 20.94
CA ASN A 295 -2.68 -11.61 20.90
C ASN A 295 -2.77 -10.51 21.98
N THR A 296 -1.89 -9.53 21.91
CA THR A 296 -1.78 -8.40 22.85
C THR A 296 -1.43 -7.12 22.10
N PRO A 297 -1.81 -5.96 22.60
CA PRO A 297 -1.36 -4.70 22.04
C PRO A 297 0.16 -4.58 22.11
N LEU A 298 0.74 -3.87 21.15
CA LEU A 298 2.16 -3.54 21.17
C LEU A 298 2.34 -2.13 20.60
N ARG A 299 2.99 -1.26 21.37
CA ARG A 299 3.47 0.03 20.90
C ARG A 299 4.95 0.14 21.23
N LEU A 300 5.77 0.19 20.19
CA LEU A 300 7.22 0.37 20.30
C LEU A 300 7.57 1.82 20.00
N GLU A 301 8.42 2.42 20.83
CA GLU A 301 8.96 3.76 20.63
C GLU A 301 10.37 3.71 20.06
N GLY A 302 11.17 2.71 20.45
CA GLY A 302 12.53 2.57 19.97
C GLY A 302 13.30 1.46 20.67
N PHE A 303 14.61 1.49 20.46
CA PHE A 303 15.54 0.61 21.16
C PHE A 303 16.82 1.36 21.55
N GLU A 304 17.46 0.90 22.59
CA GLU A 304 18.76 1.35 23.02
C GLU A 304 19.78 0.20 22.92
N GLU A 305 20.95 0.50 22.37
CA GLU A 305 22.06 -0.42 22.28
C GLU A 305 23.29 0.19 22.98
N GLU A 306 23.75 -0.49 24.03
CA GLU A 306 25.01 -0.22 24.66
C GLU A 306 26.10 -1.07 24.02
N PHE A 307 27.13 -0.42 23.48
CA PHE A 307 28.23 -1.11 22.84
C PHE A 307 29.59 -0.59 23.31
N GLN A 308 30.58 -1.42 23.19
CA GLN A 308 31.97 -1.06 23.40
C GLN A 308 32.73 -1.24 22.09
N GLU A 309 33.36 -0.15 21.64
CA GLU A 309 34.24 -0.18 20.49
C GLU A 309 35.52 -0.95 20.84
N GLY A 310 35.92 -1.87 19.98
CA GLY A 310 37.15 -2.62 20.09
C GLY A 310 38.33 -1.84 19.43
N ALA A 311 39.52 -2.06 19.90
CA ALA A 311 40.72 -1.67 19.17
C ALA A 311 40.77 -2.42 17.82
N HIS A 312 41.44 -1.85 16.83
CA HIS A 312 41.57 -2.37 15.46
C HIS A 312 41.92 -3.84 15.38
#